data_80393b345c198973f4e5fc0459a9d750
#
_entry.id   80393b345c198973f4e5fc0459a9d750
#
_cell.length_a   1.000
_cell.length_b   1.000
_cell.length_c   1.000
_cell.angle_alpha   90.00
_cell.angle_beta   90.00
_cell.angle_gamma   90.00
#
_symmetry.space_group_name_H-M   'P 1'
#
loop_
_entity.id
_entity.type
_entity.pdbx_description
1 polymer ?
#
loop_
_entity_poly.entity_id
_entity_poly.type
_entity_poly.pdbx_seq_one_letter_code
_entity_poly.pdbx_strand_id
1 'polypeptide(L)'
;MIEAVRGDITDQVVDVIVNAANSSLLGGGGVDGAIHRAGGPEIVAECRQLGGCDAGDAKATTAGRLPARYVIHTVGPVWRGGQAGEAELLASCHRRALEVAEELGCTSIAFPAISTGVYGYPVELAAPVAVAAVREAQRPPVELVRFVLFSQGYLDAFSRAVAEAK
;
A
#
# COMPACT_ATOMS: atom_id res chain seq x y z
N MET A 1 -8.22 5.65 13.14
CA MET A 1 -9.42 5.18 12.37
C MET A 1 -8.96 4.36 11.17
N ILE A 2 -9.54 3.20 10.97
CA ILE A 2 -9.26 2.33 9.83
C ILE A 2 -10.56 2.14 9.05
N GLU A 3 -10.54 2.43 7.76
CA GLU A 3 -11.73 2.30 6.92
C GLU A 3 -11.39 1.69 5.55
N ALA A 4 -12.39 1.18 4.86
CA ALA A 4 -12.27 0.66 3.51
C ALA A 4 -13.30 1.38 2.63
N VAL A 5 -12.86 1.87 1.47
CA VAL A 5 -13.71 2.58 0.52
C VAL A 5 -13.46 2.07 -0.90
N ARG A 6 -14.46 2.20 -1.75
CA ARG A 6 -14.29 1.95 -3.19
C ARG A 6 -13.90 3.26 -3.87
N GLY A 7 -12.86 3.22 -4.71
CA GLY A 7 -12.43 4.40 -5.44
C GLY A 7 -11.12 4.20 -6.15
N ASP A 8 -10.58 5.31 -6.64
CA ASP A 8 -9.27 5.38 -7.28
C ASP A 8 -8.27 5.92 -6.27
N ILE A 9 -7.20 5.16 -6.04
CA ILE A 9 -6.17 5.57 -5.07
C ILE A 9 -5.46 6.85 -5.50
N THR A 10 -5.38 7.12 -6.80
CA THR A 10 -4.72 8.33 -7.32
C THR A 10 -5.53 9.61 -7.07
N ASP A 11 -6.78 9.50 -6.68
CA ASP A 11 -7.65 10.64 -6.36
C ASP A 11 -7.71 10.98 -4.86
N GLN A 12 -7.07 10.18 -4.03
CA GLN A 12 -7.19 10.34 -2.58
C GLN A 12 -6.41 11.54 -2.06
N VAL A 13 -7.09 12.42 -1.33
CA VAL A 13 -6.47 13.57 -0.66
C VAL A 13 -6.02 13.11 0.71
N VAL A 14 -4.78 12.64 0.80
CA VAL A 14 -4.16 12.09 2.02
C VAL A 14 -2.70 12.52 2.04
N ASP A 15 -2.04 12.37 3.19
CA ASP A 15 -0.61 12.66 3.25
C ASP A 15 0.22 11.65 2.46
N VAL A 16 -0.16 10.37 2.50
CA VAL A 16 0.59 9.29 1.85
C VAL A 16 -0.33 8.44 0.99
N ILE A 17 0.06 8.21 -0.27
CA ILE A 17 -0.48 7.17 -1.12
C ILE A 17 0.54 6.05 -1.19
N VAL A 18 0.14 4.82 -0.84
CA VAL A 18 1.02 3.66 -0.91
C VAL A 18 0.94 3.04 -2.30
N ASN A 19 2.11 2.77 -2.87
CA ASN A 19 2.24 2.08 -4.15
C ASN A 19 2.60 0.61 -3.92
N ALA A 20 1.90 -0.28 -4.61
CA ALA A 20 2.26 -1.70 -4.68
C ALA A 20 3.28 -1.86 -5.82
N ALA A 21 4.54 -1.70 -5.50
CA ALA A 21 5.65 -1.67 -6.45
C ALA A 21 6.27 -3.05 -6.67
N ASN A 22 7.08 -3.16 -7.73
CA ASN A 22 8.01 -4.28 -7.87
C ASN A 22 9.36 -3.88 -7.26
N SER A 23 10.29 -4.85 -7.15
CA SER A 23 11.56 -4.63 -6.46
C SER A 23 12.48 -3.62 -7.13
N SER A 24 12.29 -3.34 -8.43
CA SER A 24 13.08 -2.31 -9.13
C SER A 24 12.63 -0.89 -8.78
N LEU A 25 11.38 -0.70 -8.39
CA LEU A 25 10.70 0.59 -8.17
C LEU A 25 10.59 1.45 -9.44
N LEU A 26 10.80 0.88 -10.62
CA LEU A 26 10.86 1.66 -11.87
C LEU A 26 9.55 1.66 -12.67
N GLY A 27 8.45 1.27 -12.02
CA GLY A 27 7.14 1.26 -12.65
C GLY A 27 6.71 -0.13 -13.10
N GLY A 28 5.48 -0.24 -13.51
CA GLY A 28 4.87 -1.50 -13.96
C GLY A 28 3.43 -1.28 -14.36
N GLY A 29 2.61 -2.32 -14.26
CA GLY A 29 1.18 -2.25 -14.54
C GLY A 29 0.32 -2.03 -13.31
N GLY A 30 -0.99 -2.13 -13.46
CA GLY A 30 -1.94 -2.02 -12.36
C GLY A 30 -1.84 -0.70 -11.59
N VAL A 31 -1.90 -0.78 -10.28
CA VAL A 31 -1.80 0.38 -9.37
C VAL A 31 -0.47 1.10 -9.56
N ASP A 32 0.63 0.37 -9.68
CA ASP A 32 1.97 0.95 -9.90
C ASP A 32 1.98 1.84 -11.14
N GLY A 33 1.48 1.33 -12.27
CA GLY A 33 1.37 2.11 -13.50
C GLY A 33 0.47 3.33 -13.35
N ALA A 34 -0.68 3.18 -12.69
CA ALA A 34 -1.62 4.27 -12.47
C ALA A 34 -0.99 5.41 -11.63
N ILE A 35 -0.27 5.06 -10.57
CA ILE A 35 0.39 6.04 -9.71
C ILE A 35 1.48 6.79 -10.47
N HIS A 36 2.30 6.08 -11.25
CA HIS A 36 3.35 6.74 -12.04
C HIS A 36 2.76 7.66 -13.12
N ARG A 37 1.67 7.23 -13.79
CA ARG A 37 1.02 8.08 -14.81
C ARG A 37 0.40 9.33 -14.19
N ALA A 38 -0.32 9.19 -13.09
CA ALA A 38 -0.99 10.31 -12.44
C ALA A 38 0.01 11.25 -11.76
N GLY A 39 1.06 10.71 -11.16
CA GLY A 39 2.06 11.50 -10.44
C GLY A 39 3.10 12.18 -11.33
N GLY A 40 3.33 11.64 -12.52
CA GLY A 40 4.30 12.19 -13.45
C GLY A 40 5.71 11.66 -13.26
N PRO A 41 6.66 12.12 -14.09
CA PRO A 41 8.01 11.54 -14.17
C PRO A 41 8.89 11.77 -12.94
N GLU A 42 8.50 12.69 -12.06
CA GLU A 42 9.28 13.01 -10.87
C GLU A 42 9.36 11.83 -9.91
N ILE A 43 8.30 11.00 -9.85
CA ILE A 43 8.27 9.84 -8.95
C ILE A 43 9.32 8.82 -9.37
N VAL A 44 9.36 8.43 -10.65
CA VAL A 44 10.32 7.43 -11.12
C VAL A 44 11.74 7.99 -11.05
N ALA A 45 11.93 9.29 -11.24
CA ALA A 45 13.24 9.92 -11.13
C ALA A 45 13.83 9.74 -9.71
N GLU A 46 13.01 9.94 -8.67
CA GLU A 46 13.44 9.68 -7.30
C GLU A 46 13.62 8.19 -7.01
N CYS A 47 12.74 7.34 -7.57
CA CYS A 47 12.84 5.89 -7.41
C CYS A 47 14.19 5.36 -7.91
N ARG A 48 14.69 5.90 -9.02
CA ARG A 48 16.00 5.49 -9.56
C ARG A 48 17.13 5.69 -8.56
N GLN A 49 17.04 6.72 -7.72
CA GLN A 49 18.05 7.02 -6.71
C GLN A 49 17.99 6.09 -5.51
N LEU A 50 16.86 5.40 -5.32
CA LEU A 50 16.69 4.48 -4.19
C LEU A 50 17.33 3.13 -4.40
N GLY A 51 17.62 2.74 -5.66
CA GLY A 51 18.30 1.48 -5.96
C GLY A 51 17.47 0.23 -5.71
N GLY A 52 16.14 0.34 -5.79
CA GLY A 52 15.24 -0.79 -5.58
C GLY A 52 14.76 -0.90 -4.13
N CYS A 53 13.98 -1.97 -3.87
CA CYS A 53 13.40 -2.22 -2.55
C CYS A 53 13.14 -3.72 -2.40
N ASP A 54 13.46 -4.28 -1.25
CA ASP A 54 13.22 -5.69 -0.97
C ASP A 54 11.75 -5.96 -0.67
N ALA A 55 11.29 -7.17 -0.94
CA ALA A 55 9.95 -7.61 -0.55
C ALA A 55 9.75 -7.42 0.96
N GLY A 56 8.62 -6.87 1.36
CA GLY A 56 8.29 -6.58 2.76
C GLY A 56 8.83 -5.27 3.29
N ASP A 57 9.64 -4.54 2.51
CA ASP A 57 10.16 -3.23 2.90
C ASP A 57 9.38 -2.09 2.22
N ALA A 58 9.65 -0.85 2.58
CA ALA A 58 8.99 0.33 2.05
C ALA A 58 9.93 1.53 2.01
N LYS A 59 9.81 2.33 0.95
CA LYS A 59 10.64 3.53 0.74
C LYS A 59 9.78 4.67 0.20
N ALA A 60 10.04 5.89 0.64
CA ALA A 60 9.26 7.06 0.26
C ALA A 60 9.91 7.86 -0.86
N THR A 61 9.06 8.47 -1.70
CA THR A 61 9.45 9.48 -2.69
C THR A 61 8.46 10.64 -2.66
N THR A 62 8.74 11.67 -3.47
CA THR A 62 7.73 12.69 -3.79
C THR A 62 6.47 12.05 -4.37
N ALA A 63 5.33 12.71 -4.18
CA ALA A 63 4.07 12.31 -4.83
C ALA A 63 3.88 12.96 -6.20
N GLY A 64 4.78 13.83 -6.63
CA GLY A 64 4.63 14.53 -7.91
C GLY A 64 3.32 15.31 -7.97
N ARG A 65 2.49 14.99 -8.97
CA ARG A 65 1.18 15.66 -9.17
C ARG A 65 0.01 15.03 -8.42
N LEU A 66 0.25 13.96 -7.66
CA LEU A 66 -0.81 13.34 -6.86
C LEU A 66 -1.26 14.27 -5.73
N PRO A 67 -2.53 14.17 -5.28
CA PRO A 67 -3.04 14.99 -4.18
C PRO A 67 -2.58 14.46 -2.81
N ALA A 68 -1.28 14.19 -2.69
CA ALA A 68 -0.65 13.65 -1.51
C ALA A 68 0.72 14.33 -1.32
N ARG A 69 1.31 14.18 -0.14
CA ARG A 69 2.64 14.71 0.14
C ARG A 69 3.74 13.76 -0.31
N TYR A 70 3.51 12.46 -0.14
CA TYR A 70 4.48 11.40 -0.45
C TYR A 70 3.81 10.21 -1.09
N VAL A 71 4.58 9.46 -1.87
CA VAL A 71 4.26 8.08 -2.21
C VAL A 71 5.21 7.19 -1.40
N ILE A 72 4.67 6.20 -0.72
CA ILE A 72 5.46 5.16 -0.08
C ILE A 72 5.32 3.91 -0.94
N HIS A 73 6.47 3.47 -1.49
CA HIS A 73 6.53 2.28 -2.34
C HIS A 73 6.85 1.07 -1.48
N THR A 74 6.03 0.04 -1.54
CA THR A 74 6.27 -1.22 -0.84
C THR A 74 6.17 -2.37 -1.82
N VAL A 75 6.96 -3.41 -1.61
CA VAL A 75 7.05 -4.57 -2.50
C VAL A 75 6.43 -5.76 -1.81
N GLY A 76 5.23 -6.15 -2.27
CA GLY A 76 4.53 -7.29 -1.71
C GLY A 76 5.08 -8.61 -2.25
N PRO A 77 4.74 -9.73 -1.57
CA PRO A 77 5.14 -11.06 -2.03
C PRO A 77 4.35 -11.52 -3.24
N VAL A 78 4.99 -12.35 -4.07
CA VAL A 78 4.29 -13.14 -5.09
C VAL A 78 3.65 -14.34 -4.39
N TRP A 79 2.38 -14.59 -4.68
CA TRP A 79 1.66 -15.72 -4.08
C TRP A 79 2.18 -17.05 -4.62
N ARG A 80 2.55 -17.95 -3.71
CA ARG A 80 3.08 -19.28 -4.03
C ARG A 80 2.37 -20.38 -3.20
N GLY A 81 1.11 -20.17 -2.87
CA GLY A 81 0.29 -21.14 -2.14
C GLY A 81 0.21 -20.92 -0.63
N GLY A 82 0.89 -19.92 -0.09
CA GLY A 82 0.75 -19.54 1.31
C GLY A 82 1.75 -20.17 2.28
N GLN A 83 2.72 -20.94 1.78
CA GLN A 83 3.71 -21.62 2.62
C GLN A 83 5.13 -21.08 2.46
N ALA A 84 5.29 -19.99 1.71
CA ALA A 84 6.58 -19.36 1.45
C ALA A 84 6.78 -18.05 2.23
N GLY A 85 6.07 -17.87 3.33
CA GLY A 85 6.17 -16.66 4.16
C GLY A 85 5.41 -15.45 3.63
N GLU A 86 4.47 -15.67 2.72
CA GLU A 86 3.75 -14.56 2.08
C GLU A 86 2.95 -13.72 3.06
N ALA A 87 2.28 -14.35 4.03
CA ALA A 87 1.50 -13.60 5.03
C ALA A 87 2.40 -12.68 5.86
N GLU A 88 3.56 -13.15 6.27
CA GLU A 88 4.51 -12.34 7.03
C GLU A 88 5.08 -11.20 6.21
N LEU A 89 5.42 -11.44 4.94
CA LEU A 89 5.90 -10.40 4.04
C LEU A 89 4.82 -9.35 3.76
N LEU A 90 3.57 -9.78 3.57
CA LEU A 90 2.45 -8.85 3.35
C LEU A 90 2.21 -8.00 4.59
N ALA A 91 2.24 -8.60 5.78
CA ALA A 91 2.12 -7.86 7.03
C ALA A 91 3.25 -6.84 7.17
N SER A 92 4.48 -7.25 6.82
CA SER A 92 5.64 -6.36 6.86
C SER A 92 5.49 -5.15 5.93
N CYS A 93 4.91 -5.32 4.74
CA CYS A 93 4.64 -4.20 3.83
C CYS A 93 3.82 -3.12 4.52
N HIS A 94 2.77 -3.50 5.22
CA HIS A 94 1.88 -2.56 5.91
C HIS A 94 2.57 -1.93 7.11
N ARG A 95 3.26 -2.72 7.90
CA ARG A 95 4.01 -2.25 9.09
C ARG A 95 5.09 -1.25 8.69
N ARG A 96 5.90 -1.61 7.68
CA ARG A 96 6.99 -0.73 7.22
C ARG A 96 6.47 0.57 6.61
N ALA A 97 5.40 0.50 5.83
CA ALA A 97 4.78 1.71 5.27
C ALA A 97 4.30 2.65 6.37
N LEU A 98 3.69 2.12 7.43
CA LEU A 98 3.25 2.93 8.56
C LEU A 98 4.44 3.52 9.32
N GLU A 99 5.52 2.77 9.51
CA GLU A 99 6.73 3.28 10.15
C GLU A 99 7.33 4.45 9.37
N VAL A 100 7.41 4.34 8.05
CA VAL A 100 7.92 5.41 7.19
C VAL A 100 7.00 6.64 7.25
N ALA A 101 5.68 6.45 7.21
CA ALA A 101 4.72 7.54 7.34
C ALA A 101 4.85 8.27 8.69
N GLU A 102 5.04 7.51 9.75
CA GLU A 102 5.25 8.05 11.10
C GLU A 102 6.52 8.89 11.16
N GLU A 103 7.62 8.39 10.61
CA GLU A 103 8.89 9.14 10.54
C GLU A 103 8.77 10.44 9.78
N LEU A 104 7.91 10.47 8.75
CA LEU A 104 7.66 11.67 7.94
C LEU A 104 6.63 12.61 8.57
N GLY A 105 6.07 12.28 9.72
CA GLY A 105 5.08 13.10 10.41
C GLY A 105 3.72 13.14 9.72
N CYS A 106 3.38 12.12 8.93
CA CYS A 106 2.13 12.06 8.21
C CYS A 106 0.96 11.61 9.09
N THR A 107 -0.23 12.13 8.83
CA THR A 107 -1.43 11.84 9.64
C THR A 107 -2.44 10.96 8.93
N SER A 108 -2.33 10.81 7.60
CA SER A 108 -3.26 10.00 6.81
C SER A 108 -2.52 9.22 5.73
N ILE A 109 -2.98 7.99 5.49
CA ILE A 109 -2.37 7.07 4.54
C ILE A 109 -3.43 6.25 3.82
N ALA A 110 -3.29 6.09 2.51
CA ALA A 110 -4.16 5.25 1.69
C ALA A 110 -3.37 4.06 1.15
N PHE A 111 -3.91 2.85 1.36
CA PHE A 111 -3.33 1.59 0.90
C PHE A 111 -4.15 0.98 -0.22
N PRO A 112 -3.50 0.43 -1.26
CA PRO A 112 -4.18 -0.46 -2.20
C PRO A 112 -4.23 -1.88 -1.65
N ALA A 113 -4.85 -2.80 -2.39
CA ALA A 113 -4.82 -4.23 -2.06
C ALA A 113 -3.49 -4.84 -2.55
N ILE A 114 -2.46 -4.73 -1.74
CA ILE A 114 -1.09 -5.13 -2.08
C ILE A 114 -1.04 -6.63 -2.41
N SER A 115 -0.29 -6.99 -3.45
CA SER A 115 -0.05 -8.36 -3.95
C SER A 115 -1.26 -9.07 -4.58
N THR A 116 -2.44 -8.47 -4.61
CA THR A 116 -3.66 -9.17 -5.07
C THR A 116 -3.90 -9.10 -6.57
N GLY A 117 -3.12 -8.30 -7.29
CA GLY A 117 -3.19 -8.20 -8.75
C GLY A 117 -2.35 -9.29 -9.42
N VAL A 118 -1.33 -8.87 -10.17
CA VAL A 118 -0.45 -9.78 -10.94
C VAL A 118 0.24 -10.81 -10.05
N TYR A 119 0.54 -10.45 -8.78
CA TYR A 119 1.20 -11.36 -7.85
C TYR A 119 0.28 -12.47 -7.31
N GLY A 120 -1.03 -12.36 -7.55
CA GLY A 120 -1.97 -13.46 -7.36
C GLY A 120 -2.38 -13.81 -5.95
N TYR A 121 -2.06 -12.99 -4.96
CA TYR A 121 -2.48 -13.22 -3.58
C TYR A 121 -4.01 -13.17 -3.51
N PRO A 122 -4.70 -14.22 -3.02
CA PRO A 122 -6.16 -14.18 -2.93
C PRO A 122 -6.61 -13.07 -1.99
N VAL A 123 -7.54 -12.22 -2.46
CA VAL A 123 -7.97 -11.05 -1.69
C VAL A 123 -8.61 -11.43 -0.36
N GLU A 124 -9.34 -12.56 -0.30
CA GLU A 124 -9.95 -13.03 0.93
C GLU A 124 -8.94 -13.41 2.00
N LEU A 125 -7.72 -13.78 1.58
CA LEU A 125 -6.62 -14.09 2.50
C LEU A 125 -5.77 -12.86 2.78
N ALA A 126 -5.62 -11.96 1.81
CA ALA A 126 -4.82 -10.75 1.95
C ALA A 126 -5.46 -9.73 2.89
N ALA A 127 -6.78 -9.53 2.79
CA ALA A 127 -7.48 -8.50 3.56
C ALA A 127 -7.33 -8.68 5.08
N PRO A 128 -7.54 -9.88 5.65
CA PRO A 128 -7.32 -10.06 7.10
C PRO A 128 -5.89 -9.81 7.54
N VAL A 129 -4.91 -10.21 6.74
CA VAL A 129 -3.48 -9.97 7.05
C VAL A 129 -3.17 -8.49 7.05
N ALA A 130 -3.62 -7.77 6.03
CA ALA A 130 -3.40 -6.33 5.90
C ALA A 130 -4.03 -5.56 7.06
N VAL A 131 -5.29 -5.84 7.37
CA VAL A 131 -6.02 -5.14 8.45
C VAL A 131 -5.41 -5.44 9.81
N ALA A 132 -5.06 -6.69 10.09
CA ALA A 132 -4.42 -7.05 11.36
C ALA A 132 -3.07 -6.33 11.52
N ALA A 133 -2.24 -6.30 10.49
CA ALA A 133 -0.95 -5.62 10.54
C ALA A 133 -1.10 -4.12 10.80
N VAL A 134 -2.08 -3.48 10.14
CA VAL A 134 -2.36 -2.06 10.34
C VAL A 134 -2.84 -1.79 11.77
N ARG A 135 -3.72 -2.64 12.32
CA ARG A 135 -4.19 -2.46 13.70
C ARG A 135 -3.07 -2.54 14.72
N GLU A 136 -2.14 -3.45 14.53
CA GLU A 136 -1.00 -3.59 15.43
C GLU A 136 -0.01 -2.44 15.33
N ALA A 137 0.22 -1.93 14.12
CA ALA A 137 1.30 -0.99 13.85
C ALA A 137 0.87 0.48 13.85
N GLN A 138 -0.43 0.76 13.67
CA GLN A 138 -0.91 2.14 13.59
C GLN A 138 -0.77 2.84 14.93
N ARG A 139 -0.13 4.01 14.89
CA ARG A 139 0.05 4.86 16.07
C ARG A 139 0.17 6.33 15.61
N PRO A 140 -0.04 7.30 16.53
CA PRO A 140 0.19 8.70 16.18
C PRO A 140 1.60 8.91 15.64
N PRO A 141 1.80 9.84 14.67
CA PRO A 141 0.82 10.81 14.19
C PRO A 141 -0.19 10.28 13.18
N VAL A 142 -0.08 9.04 12.69
CA VAL A 142 -1.01 8.48 11.71
C VAL A 142 -2.36 8.23 12.39
N GLU A 143 -3.36 9.01 12.01
CA GLU A 143 -4.72 8.93 12.57
C GLU A 143 -5.69 8.20 11.66
N LEU A 144 -5.51 8.33 10.34
CA LEU A 144 -6.39 7.73 9.34
C LEU A 144 -5.63 6.76 8.46
N VAL A 145 -6.10 5.52 8.40
CA VAL A 145 -5.68 4.52 7.44
C VAL A 145 -6.88 4.14 6.58
N ARG A 146 -6.76 4.34 5.27
CA ARG A 146 -7.84 4.07 4.32
C ARG A 146 -7.37 3.04 3.31
N PHE A 147 -8.05 1.89 3.25
CA PHE A 147 -7.88 0.94 2.17
C PHE A 147 -8.77 1.37 1.01
N VAL A 148 -8.18 1.56 -0.17
CA VAL A 148 -8.89 2.04 -1.36
C VAL A 148 -8.92 0.92 -2.39
N LEU A 149 -10.13 0.43 -2.69
CA LEU A 149 -10.34 -0.74 -3.51
C LEU A 149 -11.08 -0.34 -4.79
N PHE A 150 -10.65 -0.89 -5.93
CA PHE A 150 -11.22 -0.51 -7.21
C PHE A 150 -12.45 -1.31 -7.62
N SER A 151 -12.80 -2.39 -6.89
CA SER A 151 -13.96 -3.22 -7.20
C SER A 151 -14.80 -3.52 -5.96
N GLN A 152 -16.07 -3.85 -6.18
CA GLN A 152 -16.99 -4.18 -5.09
C GLN A 152 -16.55 -5.43 -4.33
N GLY A 153 -16.08 -6.46 -5.04
CA GLY A 153 -15.61 -7.69 -4.40
C GLY A 153 -14.44 -7.46 -3.45
N TYR A 154 -13.50 -6.61 -3.85
CA TYR A 154 -12.37 -6.23 -3.02
C TYR A 154 -12.82 -5.39 -1.82
N LEU A 155 -13.73 -4.45 -2.04
CA LEU A 155 -14.30 -3.67 -0.94
C LEU A 155 -14.99 -4.57 0.08
N ASP A 156 -15.76 -5.54 -0.36
CA ASP A 156 -16.46 -6.48 0.53
C ASP A 156 -15.47 -7.26 1.41
N ALA A 157 -14.38 -7.75 0.82
CA ALA A 157 -13.35 -8.48 1.56
C ALA A 157 -12.68 -7.62 2.64
N PHE A 158 -12.29 -6.40 2.28
CA PHE A 158 -11.63 -5.49 3.22
C PHE A 158 -12.61 -4.96 4.28
N SER A 159 -13.85 -4.65 3.90
CA SER A 159 -14.88 -4.22 4.85
C SER A 159 -15.17 -5.29 5.89
N ARG A 160 -15.23 -6.55 5.46
CA ARG A 160 -15.42 -7.68 6.37
C ARG A 160 -14.24 -7.80 7.34
N ALA A 161 -13.02 -7.69 6.84
CA ALA A 161 -11.81 -7.76 7.66
C ALA A 161 -11.77 -6.62 8.68
N VAL A 162 -12.13 -5.40 8.29
CA VAL A 162 -12.18 -4.24 9.21
C VAL A 162 -13.23 -4.48 10.30
N ALA A 163 -14.40 -5.01 9.95
CA ALA A 163 -15.48 -5.27 10.91
C ALA A 163 -15.11 -6.38 11.90
N GLU A 164 -14.48 -7.45 11.42
CA GLU A 164 -14.10 -8.60 12.26
C GLU A 164 -12.95 -8.29 13.21
N ALA A 165 -12.11 -7.32 12.88
CA ALA A 165 -10.96 -6.95 13.68
C ALA A 165 -11.26 -6.02 14.85
N LYS A 166 -12.51 -5.56 14.98
CA LYS A 166 -12.91 -4.65 16.08
C LYS A 166 -13.01 -5.35 17.43
#